data_ae1f72e58ac13155914383e7a253a8af
#
_entry.id   ae1f72e58ac13155914383e7a253a8af
#
_cell.length_a   1.000
_cell.length_b   1.000
_cell.length_c   1.000
_cell.angle_alpha   90.00
_cell.angle_beta   90.00
_cell.angle_gamma   90.00
#
_symmetry.space_group_name_H-M   'P 1'
#
loop_
_entity.id
_entity.type
_entity.pdbx_description
1 polymer ?
#
loop_
_entity_poly.entity_id
_entity_poly.type
_entity_poly.pdbx_seq_one_letter_code
_entity_poly.pdbx_strand_id
1 'polypeptide(L)'
;AFVDQVYVPDTLAIASFYKDWGSRGEGLGNFMTFGDFPAAGMDDPSSYLIPAGVILNRDLSTIHEVDMNAGDQIKEYVAHSWYDYSSGKDSGLHPYEGETNLNYTGPKPPYQHLDVEQSYSWLKSPRWKGNAMEVGPLARVLMLYASGHDLTKELVNMTLGKLDVPVSALFSTLGRTAARTLETAVIADNMQTWYDNLVANIKSGDTRTFNETYWEPSSWPKEAQGVGYMEAPRGGLAHYIVIKDGIIDNYQAVVPSTWNAGPRDAEGQPGAYEAALQDNHQLHDTQQPIEILRTIQL
;
A
#
# COMPACT_ATOMS: atom_id res chain seq x y z
N ALA A 1 -21.07 11.73 -11.24
CA ALA A 1 -21.13 12.90 -12.15
C ALA A 1 -19.80 13.66 -12.21
N PHE A 2 -19.26 14.21 -11.07
CA PHE A 2 -17.99 14.96 -11.13
C PHE A 2 -16.81 14.10 -11.57
N VAL A 3 -16.67 12.89 -11.02
CA VAL A 3 -15.57 11.98 -11.35
C VAL A 3 -15.59 11.64 -12.84
N ASP A 4 -16.77 11.27 -13.37
CA ASP A 4 -16.91 10.82 -14.75
C ASP A 4 -16.86 11.95 -15.78
N GLN A 5 -17.35 13.14 -15.39
CA GLN A 5 -17.49 14.26 -16.32
C GLN A 5 -16.30 15.23 -16.29
N VAL A 6 -15.53 15.24 -15.21
CA VAL A 6 -14.41 16.17 -15.00
C VAL A 6 -13.12 15.42 -14.69
N TYR A 7 -13.04 14.69 -13.58
CA TYR A 7 -11.77 14.18 -13.07
C TYR A 7 -11.12 13.14 -14.00
N VAL A 8 -11.88 12.15 -14.50
CA VAL A 8 -11.36 11.17 -15.46
C VAL A 8 -11.00 11.82 -16.80
N PRO A 9 -11.86 12.65 -17.42
CA PRO A 9 -11.50 13.35 -18.66
C PRO A 9 -10.28 14.26 -18.53
N ASP A 10 -10.16 15.03 -17.45
CA ASP A 10 -9.02 15.92 -17.23
C ASP A 10 -7.72 15.12 -17.06
N THR A 11 -7.76 14.02 -16.30
CA THR A 11 -6.60 13.12 -16.16
C THR A 11 -6.16 12.56 -17.51
N LEU A 12 -7.12 12.12 -18.35
CA LEU A 12 -6.83 11.61 -19.70
C LEU A 12 -6.25 12.70 -20.61
N ALA A 13 -6.81 13.91 -20.55
CA ALA A 13 -6.32 15.04 -21.34
C ALA A 13 -4.87 15.37 -20.97
N ILE A 14 -4.55 15.45 -19.68
CA ILE A 14 -3.18 15.69 -19.19
C ILE A 14 -2.26 14.52 -19.60
N ALA A 15 -2.67 13.28 -19.36
CA ALA A 15 -1.90 12.09 -19.69
C ALA A 15 -1.52 12.01 -21.17
N SER A 16 -2.35 12.56 -22.07
CA SER A 16 -2.07 12.57 -23.51
C SER A 16 -0.78 13.33 -23.88
N PHE A 17 -0.35 14.30 -23.05
CA PHE A 17 0.90 15.05 -23.23
C PHE A 17 2.12 14.33 -22.65
N TYR A 18 1.91 13.31 -21.80
CA TYR A 18 2.96 12.59 -21.04
C TYR A 18 2.97 11.10 -21.35
N LYS A 19 2.58 10.69 -22.57
CA LYS A 19 2.51 9.26 -22.96
C LYS A 19 3.83 8.52 -22.77
N ASP A 20 4.96 9.19 -22.95
CA ASP A 20 6.30 8.65 -22.75
C ASP A 20 6.56 8.24 -21.27
N TRP A 21 5.80 8.79 -20.33
CA TRP A 21 5.86 8.39 -18.93
C TRP A 21 5.16 7.05 -18.63
N GLY A 22 4.48 6.50 -19.61
CA GLY A 22 3.96 5.13 -19.58
C GLY A 22 5.04 4.04 -19.66
N SER A 23 6.32 4.44 -19.81
CA SER A 23 7.48 3.56 -19.78
C SER A 23 8.57 4.03 -18.81
N ARG A 24 8.22 4.86 -17.81
CA ARG A 24 9.13 5.38 -16.79
C ARG A 24 8.63 5.02 -15.41
N GLY A 25 9.56 4.72 -14.51
CA GLY A 25 9.24 4.40 -13.11
C GLY A 25 8.46 3.11 -12.97
N GLU A 26 8.79 2.08 -13.73
CA GLU A 26 8.11 0.78 -13.69
C GLU A 26 8.22 0.09 -12.34
N GLY A 27 9.29 0.34 -11.60
CA GLY A 27 9.47 -0.09 -10.23
C GLY A 27 9.62 -1.60 -10.03
N LEU A 28 9.13 -2.10 -8.90
CA LEU A 28 9.34 -3.48 -8.45
C LEU A 28 8.62 -4.53 -9.33
N GLY A 29 7.42 -4.21 -9.80
CA GLY A 29 6.56 -5.18 -10.47
C GLY A 29 5.85 -6.17 -9.54
N ASN A 30 5.92 -5.98 -8.23
CA ASN A 30 5.23 -6.76 -7.20
C ASN A 30 4.24 -5.87 -6.49
N PHE A 31 2.99 -6.32 -6.36
CA PHE A 31 1.88 -5.53 -5.83
C PHE A 31 1.12 -6.31 -4.77
N MET A 32 0.68 -5.63 -3.72
CA MET A 32 -0.06 -6.25 -2.64
C MET A 32 -1.23 -5.39 -2.17
N THR A 33 -2.34 -6.03 -1.84
CA THR A 33 -3.52 -5.42 -1.21
C THR A 33 -3.92 -6.24 0.02
N PHE A 34 -4.43 -5.56 1.05
CA PHE A 34 -4.92 -6.20 2.27
C PHE A 34 -6.41 -6.51 2.21
N GLY A 35 -7.09 -5.96 1.21
CA GLY A 35 -8.54 -6.05 1.08
C GLY A 35 -9.28 -4.96 1.84
N ASP A 36 -10.40 -4.50 1.28
CA ASP A 36 -11.24 -3.49 1.91
C ASP A 36 -12.67 -3.45 1.34
N PHE A 37 -13.50 -2.63 2.00
CA PHE A 37 -14.90 -2.42 1.69
C PHE A 37 -15.72 -3.72 1.71
N PRO A 38 -15.87 -4.34 2.91
CA PRO A 38 -16.65 -5.56 3.07
C PRO A 38 -18.14 -5.30 2.76
N ALA A 39 -18.73 -6.16 1.94
CA ALA A 39 -20.16 -6.09 1.63
C ALA A 39 -21.03 -6.81 2.69
N ALA A 40 -20.49 -7.86 3.33
CA ALA A 40 -21.22 -8.65 4.32
C ALA A 40 -20.72 -8.40 5.75
N GLY A 41 -19.41 -8.34 5.94
CA GLY A 41 -18.79 -8.10 7.24
C GLY A 41 -17.28 -8.25 7.16
N MET A 42 -16.56 -7.73 8.15
CA MET A 42 -15.09 -7.76 8.17
C MET A 42 -14.54 -9.20 8.33
N ASP A 43 -15.36 -10.12 8.80
CA ASP A 43 -14.96 -11.51 8.98
C ASP A 43 -15.13 -12.36 7.70
N ASP A 44 -15.62 -11.76 6.61
CA ASP A 44 -15.77 -12.41 5.30
C ASP A 44 -14.94 -11.71 4.21
N PRO A 45 -13.66 -12.03 4.08
CA PRO A 45 -12.78 -11.43 3.05
C PRO A 45 -13.26 -11.68 1.61
N SER A 46 -14.07 -12.72 1.39
CA SER A 46 -14.62 -13.00 0.06
C SER A 46 -15.67 -11.97 -0.39
N SER A 47 -16.22 -11.21 0.56
CA SER A 47 -17.19 -10.14 0.32
C SER A 47 -16.55 -8.77 0.03
N TYR A 48 -15.24 -8.65 0.10
CA TYR A 48 -14.56 -7.37 -0.06
C TYR A 48 -14.62 -6.89 -1.51
N LEU A 49 -14.98 -5.61 -1.69
CA LEU A 49 -14.92 -4.97 -3.01
C LEU A 49 -13.50 -5.02 -3.57
N ILE A 50 -12.51 -4.63 -2.75
CA ILE A 50 -11.10 -4.75 -3.10
C ILE A 50 -10.58 -6.06 -2.49
N PRO A 51 -10.27 -7.09 -3.29
CA PRO A 51 -9.76 -8.34 -2.75
C PRO A 51 -8.38 -8.20 -2.12
N ALA A 52 -8.09 -8.97 -1.08
CA ALA A 52 -6.74 -9.17 -0.58
C ALA A 52 -5.95 -10.08 -1.52
N GLY A 53 -4.65 -9.80 -1.68
CA GLY A 53 -3.79 -10.67 -2.47
C GLY A 53 -2.47 -10.04 -2.88
N VAL A 54 -1.67 -10.85 -3.57
CA VAL A 54 -0.35 -10.47 -4.07
C VAL A 54 -0.23 -10.84 -5.55
N ILE A 55 0.27 -9.90 -6.35
CA ILE A 55 0.65 -10.08 -7.75
C ILE A 55 2.17 -9.95 -7.82
N LEU A 56 2.85 -10.95 -8.37
CA LEU A 56 4.32 -10.96 -8.53
C LEU A 56 4.69 -10.78 -9.99
N ASN A 57 5.80 -10.10 -10.22
CA ASN A 57 6.42 -9.98 -11.55
C ASN A 57 5.46 -9.47 -12.64
N ARG A 58 4.49 -8.62 -12.28
CA ARG A 58 3.46 -8.09 -13.19
C ARG A 58 2.55 -9.15 -13.81
N ASP A 59 2.53 -10.36 -13.25
CA ASP A 59 1.68 -11.45 -13.74
C ASP A 59 0.24 -11.28 -13.24
N LEU A 60 -0.60 -10.64 -14.04
CA LEU A 60 -2.01 -10.42 -13.74
C LEU A 60 -2.88 -11.68 -13.86
N SER A 61 -2.31 -12.80 -14.25
CA SER A 61 -3.02 -14.08 -14.36
C SER A 61 -3.03 -14.86 -13.04
N THR A 62 -2.17 -14.50 -12.09
CA THR A 62 -1.97 -15.23 -10.84
C THR A 62 -2.08 -14.28 -9.64
N ILE A 63 -3.02 -14.57 -8.74
CA ILE A 63 -3.14 -13.88 -7.45
C ILE A 63 -2.74 -14.86 -6.36
N HIS A 64 -1.74 -14.49 -5.57
CA HIS A 64 -1.32 -15.24 -4.39
C HIS A 64 -2.07 -14.78 -3.15
N GLU A 65 -2.35 -15.70 -2.26
CA GLU A 65 -3.01 -15.42 -0.99
C GLU A 65 -2.05 -14.69 -0.02
N VAL A 66 -2.57 -13.71 0.71
CA VAL A 66 -1.88 -13.00 1.79
C VAL A 66 -2.56 -13.29 3.12
N ASP A 67 -1.76 -13.69 4.12
CA ASP A 67 -2.20 -13.90 5.51
C ASP A 67 -1.37 -13.01 6.45
N MET A 68 -2.06 -12.06 7.08
CA MET A 68 -1.42 -11.09 8.00
C MET A 68 -0.91 -11.74 9.29
N ASN A 69 -1.44 -12.92 9.65
CA ASN A 69 -1.04 -13.63 10.87
C ASN A 69 0.08 -14.65 10.63
N ALA A 70 0.35 -15.01 9.39
CA ALA A 70 1.37 -16.00 9.07
C ALA A 70 2.78 -15.45 9.29
N GLY A 71 3.48 -15.98 10.28
CA GLY A 71 4.80 -15.51 10.73
C GLY A 71 5.92 -15.58 9.68
N ASP A 72 5.70 -16.31 8.58
CA ASP A 72 6.62 -16.44 7.46
C ASP A 72 6.31 -15.48 6.29
N GLN A 73 5.12 -14.86 6.26
CA GLN A 73 4.70 -14.03 5.14
C GLN A 73 5.18 -12.59 5.24
N ILE A 74 4.92 -11.90 6.34
CA ILE A 74 5.29 -10.48 6.50
C ILE A 74 6.37 -10.36 7.55
N LYS A 75 7.52 -9.82 7.15
CA LYS A 75 8.62 -9.49 8.04
C LYS A 75 9.13 -8.09 7.76
N GLU A 76 9.52 -7.38 8.80
CA GLU A 76 10.18 -6.09 8.72
C GLU A 76 11.69 -6.25 8.98
N TYR A 77 12.50 -5.59 8.17
CA TYR A 77 13.97 -5.56 8.26
C TYR A 77 14.46 -4.15 8.60
N VAL A 78 15.66 -4.06 9.16
CA VAL A 78 16.26 -2.78 9.62
C VAL A 78 17.68 -2.56 9.12
N ALA A 79 18.15 -3.30 8.13
CA ALA A 79 19.52 -3.25 7.63
C ALA A 79 20.01 -1.80 7.34
N HIS A 80 19.17 -0.99 6.68
CA HIS A 80 19.47 0.41 6.37
C HIS A 80 18.60 1.42 7.15
N SER A 81 17.98 0.95 8.25
CA SER A 81 17.17 1.81 9.12
C SER A 81 17.95 2.22 10.35
N TRP A 82 17.56 3.37 10.95
CA TRP A 82 18.10 3.83 12.23
C TRP A 82 17.46 3.11 13.42
N TYR A 83 17.34 1.79 13.29
CA TYR A 83 16.90 0.88 14.35
C TYR A 83 17.87 -0.29 14.43
N ASP A 84 17.90 -0.94 15.58
CA ASP A 84 18.58 -2.22 15.80
C ASP A 84 17.58 -3.27 16.28
N TYR A 85 17.79 -4.51 15.84
CA TYR A 85 17.13 -5.68 16.39
C TYR A 85 18.09 -6.46 17.27
N SER A 86 17.60 -7.02 18.35
CA SER A 86 18.41 -7.89 19.24
C SER A 86 18.95 -9.12 18.51
N SER A 87 18.25 -9.58 17.47
CA SER A 87 18.66 -10.66 16.56
C SER A 87 19.63 -10.23 15.46
N GLY A 88 20.00 -8.95 15.38
CA GLY A 88 20.85 -8.37 14.34
C GLY A 88 20.07 -7.67 13.24
N LYS A 89 20.73 -6.71 12.56
CA LYS A 89 20.10 -5.84 11.55
C LYS A 89 19.59 -6.58 10.31
N ASP A 90 20.18 -7.71 9.98
CA ASP A 90 19.81 -8.49 8.79
C ASP A 90 18.68 -9.50 9.07
N SER A 91 18.26 -9.60 10.33
CA SER A 91 17.14 -10.45 10.72
C SER A 91 15.80 -9.80 10.42
N GLY A 92 14.89 -10.54 9.78
CA GLY A 92 13.51 -10.11 9.61
C GLY A 92 12.63 -10.58 10.77
N LEU A 93 11.90 -9.66 11.39
CA LEU A 93 10.95 -9.98 12.45
C LEU A 93 9.51 -9.82 11.97
N HIS A 94 8.64 -10.79 12.28
CA HIS A 94 7.21 -10.59 12.14
C HIS A 94 6.76 -9.47 13.07
N PRO A 95 5.78 -8.61 12.67
CA PRO A 95 5.41 -7.46 13.50
C PRO A 95 4.95 -7.80 14.93
N TYR A 96 4.43 -9.01 15.18
CA TYR A 96 4.14 -9.46 16.56
C TYR A 96 5.39 -9.58 17.46
N GLU A 97 6.56 -9.78 16.84
CA GLU A 97 7.86 -9.90 17.49
C GLU A 97 8.74 -8.66 17.23
N GLY A 98 8.17 -7.65 16.55
CA GLY A 98 8.90 -6.49 16.10
C GLY A 98 9.47 -5.68 17.27
N GLU A 99 10.68 -5.17 17.07
CA GLU A 99 11.39 -4.30 18.02
C GLU A 99 11.48 -2.87 17.46
N THR A 100 11.59 -1.89 18.37
CA THR A 100 11.78 -0.47 18.00
C THR A 100 12.89 0.13 18.85
N ASN A 101 14.09 -0.44 18.71
CA ASN A 101 15.29 0.04 19.40
C ASN A 101 15.97 1.11 18.53
N LEU A 102 15.88 2.37 18.94
CA LEU A 102 16.41 3.51 18.17
C LEU A 102 17.94 3.50 18.17
N ASN A 103 18.54 3.60 16.97
CA ASN A 103 19.97 3.76 16.78
C ASN A 103 20.26 4.74 15.65
N TYR A 104 20.22 6.03 15.95
CA TYR A 104 20.50 7.06 14.96
C TYR A 104 22.00 7.19 14.70
N THR A 105 22.42 6.79 13.51
CA THR A 105 23.79 6.91 13.01
C THR A 105 23.90 7.88 11.83
N GLY A 106 22.84 8.63 11.54
CA GLY A 106 22.77 9.56 10.42
C GLY A 106 23.59 10.85 10.59
N PRO A 107 23.49 11.77 9.63
CA PRO A 107 24.22 13.04 9.62
C PRO A 107 23.99 13.87 10.89
N LYS A 108 25.06 14.45 11.43
CA LYS A 108 25.02 15.43 12.51
C LYS A 108 25.32 16.83 11.97
N PRO A 109 24.87 17.91 12.66
CA PRO A 109 25.26 19.25 12.25
C PRO A 109 26.78 19.38 12.07
N PRO A 110 27.25 20.02 10.98
CA PRO A 110 26.51 20.79 9.95
C PRO A 110 25.88 19.98 8.79
N TYR A 111 25.34 18.80 9.00
CA TYR A 111 24.61 17.97 8.03
C TYR A 111 25.27 17.93 6.64
N GLN A 112 26.41 17.26 6.52
CA GLN A 112 27.13 17.23 5.26
C GLN A 112 26.53 16.23 4.29
N HIS A 113 26.82 14.99 4.42
CA HIS A 113 26.39 13.97 3.45
C HIS A 113 25.78 12.78 4.16
N LEU A 114 24.71 12.26 3.56
CA LEU A 114 24.12 10.99 4.01
C LEU A 114 24.87 9.85 3.34
N ASP A 115 25.43 8.95 4.13
CA ASP A 115 26.03 7.71 3.62
C ASP A 115 24.93 6.67 3.40
N VAL A 116 24.55 6.49 2.14
CA VAL A 116 23.48 5.57 1.74
C VAL A 116 23.91 4.09 1.79
N GLU A 117 25.20 3.80 1.99
CA GLU A 117 25.68 2.43 2.22
C GLU A 117 25.51 2.00 3.70
N GLN A 118 25.25 2.95 4.57
CA GLN A 118 24.90 2.74 5.96
C GLN A 118 23.38 2.85 6.18
N SER A 119 22.96 3.14 7.40
CA SER A 119 21.55 3.43 7.70
C SER A 119 21.20 4.86 7.23
N TYR A 120 20.10 5.00 6.50
CA TYR A 120 19.70 6.29 5.93
C TYR A 120 18.21 6.62 6.09
N SER A 121 17.44 5.79 6.79
CA SER A 121 15.99 5.95 6.91
C SER A 121 15.48 5.71 8.32
N TRP A 122 14.40 6.38 8.69
CA TRP A 122 13.58 6.08 9.87
C TRP A 122 12.50 5.03 9.60
N LEU A 123 12.37 4.55 8.36
CA LEU A 123 11.42 3.51 8.03
C LEU A 123 12.10 2.14 8.10
N LYS A 124 11.35 1.13 8.51
CA LYS A 124 11.73 -0.27 8.35
C LYS A 124 11.47 -0.72 6.90
N SER A 125 11.96 -1.88 6.53
CA SER A 125 11.78 -2.48 5.21
C SER A 125 10.88 -3.71 5.31
N PRO A 126 9.54 -3.57 5.21
CA PRO A 126 8.66 -4.73 5.19
C PRO A 126 8.81 -5.51 3.88
N ARG A 127 8.71 -6.83 3.98
CA ARG A 127 8.78 -7.78 2.86
C ARG A 127 7.69 -8.84 2.99
N TRP A 128 7.06 -9.20 1.88
CA TRP A 128 6.19 -10.35 1.80
C TRP A 128 6.98 -11.55 1.24
N LYS A 129 7.19 -12.58 2.06
CA LYS A 129 8.01 -13.76 1.70
C LYS A 129 9.35 -13.35 1.05
N GLY A 130 10.02 -12.36 1.63
CA GLY A 130 11.29 -11.83 1.15
C GLY A 130 11.21 -10.86 -0.03
N ASN A 131 10.03 -10.58 -0.59
CA ASN A 131 9.88 -9.66 -1.71
C ASN A 131 9.44 -8.26 -1.25
N ALA A 132 10.05 -7.24 -1.80
CA ALA A 132 9.56 -5.88 -1.69
C ALA A 132 8.24 -5.74 -2.46
N MET A 133 7.28 -5.04 -1.88
CA MET A 133 5.93 -4.89 -2.43
C MET A 133 5.58 -3.42 -2.62
N GLU A 134 4.93 -3.10 -3.72
CA GLU A 134 4.23 -1.84 -3.90
C GLU A 134 2.79 -1.99 -3.42
N VAL A 135 2.31 -1.05 -2.62
CA VAL A 135 0.93 -0.97 -2.15
C VAL A 135 0.32 0.37 -2.57
N GLY A 136 -1.01 0.44 -2.65
CA GLY A 136 -1.71 1.67 -2.97
C GLY A 136 -2.63 1.58 -4.18
N PRO A 137 -3.00 2.72 -4.77
CA PRO A 137 -3.99 2.77 -5.85
C PRO A 137 -3.66 1.86 -7.03
N LEU A 138 -2.40 1.79 -7.48
CA LEU A 138 -2.03 0.88 -8.57
C LEU A 138 -2.23 -0.57 -8.16
N ALA A 139 -1.75 -0.98 -6.99
CA ALA A 139 -1.93 -2.35 -6.50
C ALA A 139 -3.42 -2.74 -6.44
N ARG A 140 -4.28 -1.84 -5.92
CA ARG A 140 -5.73 -2.09 -5.81
C ARG A 140 -6.41 -2.20 -7.18
N VAL A 141 -6.09 -1.31 -8.12
CA VAL A 141 -6.64 -1.37 -9.49
C VAL A 141 -6.18 -2.63 -10.21
N LEU A 142 -4.91 -3.01 -10.07
CA LEU A 142 -4.39 -4.24 -10.66
C LEU A 142 -5.06 -5.48 -10.04
N MET A 143 -5.30 -5.49 -8.73
CA MET A 143 -5.98 -6.57 -8.04
C MET A 143 -7.44 -6.70 -8.52
N LEU A 144 -8.18 -5.59 -8.59
CA LEU A 144 -9.54 -5.56 -9.14
C LEU A 144 -9.58 -6.01 -10.60
N TYR A 145 -8.62 -5.56 -11.40
CA TYR A 145 -8.52 -5.95 -12.81
C TYR A 145 -8.24 -7.45 -12.97
N ALA A 146 -7.28 -7.97 -12.22
CA ALA A 146 -6.89 -9.38 -12.26
C ALA A 146 -7.99 -10.30 -11.71
N SER A 147 -8.71 -9.88 -10.67
CA SER A 147 -9.84 -10.64 -10.10
C SER A 147 -11.10 -10.60 -10.95
N GLY A 148 -11.13 -9.79 -12.01
CA GLY A 148 -12.24 -9.77 -12.96
C GLY A 148 -13.34 -8.76 -12.68
N HIS A 149 -13.10 -7.73 -11.86
CA HIS A 149 -14.10 -6.70 -11.55
C HIS A 149 -14.50 -5.92 -12.83
N ASP A 150 -15.76 -6.03 -13.23
CA ASP A 150 -16.24 -5.56 -14.54
C ASP A 150 -15.99 -4.07 -14.77
N LEU A 151 -16.42 -3.21 -13.84
CA LEU A 151 -16.25 -1.75 -13.96
C LEU A 151 -14.77 -1.37 -14.06
N THR A 152 -13.89 -2.00 -13.25
CA THR A 152 -12.46 -1.72 -13.32
C THR A 152 -11.88 -2.12 -14.67
N LYS A 153 -12.25 -3.28 -15.20
CA LYS A 153 -11.82 -3.72 -16.54
C LYS A 153 -12.28 -2.76 -17.62
N GLU A 154 -13.52 -2.33 -17.56
CA GLU A 154 -14.06 -1.35 -18.53
C GLU A 154 -13.26 -0.03 -18.47
N LEU A 155 -13.09 0.54 -17.28
CA LEU A 155 -12.39 1.80 -17.10
C LEU A 155 -10.92 1.73 -17.51
N VAL A 156 -10.21 0.67 -17.13
CA VAL A 156 -8.81 0.45 -17.51
C VAL A 156 -8.69 0.32 -19.03
N ASN A 157 -9.47 -0.57 -19.65
CA ASN A 157 -9.41 -0.80 -21.09
C ASN A 157 -9.80 0.45 -21.90
N MET A 158 -10.81 1.19 -21.46
CA MET A 158 -11.18 2.49 -22.04
C MET A 158 -10.02 3.48 -21.98
N THR A 159 -9.36 3.58 -20.82
CA THR A 159 -8.25 4.50 -20.60
C THR A 159 -7.06 4.16 -21.49
N LEU A 160 -6.64 2.90 -21.52
CA LEU A 160 -5.56 2.43 -22.38
C LEU A 160 -5.87 2.65 -23.86
N GLY A 161 -7.10 2.35 -24.29
CA GLY A 161 -7.53 2.57 -25.67
C GLY A 161 -7.57 4.05 -26.08
N LYS A 162 -8.04 4.95 -25.21
CA LYS A 162 -8.03 6.41 -25.48
C LYS A 162 -6.64 7.00 -25.57
N LEU A 163 -5.70 6.49 -24.78
CA LEU A 163 -4.31 6.94 -24.79
C LEU A 163 -3.48 6.24 -25.86
N ASP A 164 -4.00 5.17 -26.47
CA ASP A 164 -3.29 4.32 -27.43
C ASP A 164 -1.97 3.79 -26.83
N VAL A 165 -2.06 3.19 -25.64
CA VAL A 165 -0.93 2.60 -24.90
C VAL A 165 -1.24 1.15 -24.53
N PRO A 166 -0.21 0.29 -24.38
CA PRO A 166 -0.39 -1.10 -23.98
C PRO A 166 -0.69 -1.23 -22.49
N VAL A 167 -1.17 -2.40 -22.07
CA VAL A 167 -1.42 -2.74 -20.65
C VAL A 167 -0.17 -2.54 -19.79
N SER A 168 1.03 -2.75 -20.34
CA SER A 168 2.30 -2.53 -19.63
C SER A 168 2.48 -1.07 -19.17
N ALA A 169 1.81 -0.10 -19.77
CA ALA A 169 1.84 1.29 -19.32
C ALA A 169 1.20 1.52 -17.93
N LEU A 170 0.41 0.56 -17.43
CA LEU A 170 -0.07 0.59 -16.05
C LEU A 170 1.07 0.50 -15.04
N PHE A 171 2.13 -0.24 -15.35
CA PHE A 171 3.29 -0.41 -14.47
C PHE A 171 4.28 0.76 -14.60
N SER A 172 3.81 1.98 -14.41
CA SER A 172 4.61 3.19 -14.62
C SER A 172 4.14 4.34 -13.73
N THR A 173 4.88 5.42 -13.73
CA THR A 173 4.47 6.68 -13.07
C THR A 173 3.12 7.18 -13.62
N LEU A 174 2.93 7.17 -14.93
CA LEU A 174 1.66 7.55 -15.53
C LEU A 174 0.53 6.59 -15.11
N GLY A 175 0.83 5.28 -15.08
CA GLY A 175 -0.10 4.25 -14.65
C GLY A 175 -0.56 4.42 -13.19
N ARG A 176 0.34 4.80 -12.27
CA ARG A 176 -0.02 5.09 -10.87
C ARG A 176 -0.98 6.27 -10.76
N THR A 177 -0.76 7.32 -11.54
CA THR A 177 -1.65 8.48 -11.59
C THR A 177 -3.03 8.10 -12.17
N ALA A 178 -3.05 7.36 -13.28
CA ALA A 178 -4.28 6.85 -13.87
C ALA A 178 -5.03 5.92 -12.89
N ALA A 179 -4.35 4.99 -12.24
CA ALA A 179 -4.95 4.06 -11.29
C ALA A 179 -5.67 4.79 -10.15
N ARG A 180 -5.08 5.84 -9.57
CA ARG A 180 -5.72 6.65 -8.53
C ARG A 180 -7.02 7.28 -9.02
N THR A 181 -7.04 7.76 -10.25
CA THR A 181 -8.25 8.35 -10.87
C THR A 181 -9.31 7.28 -11.11
N LEU A 182 -8.93 6.13 -11.64
CA LEU A 182 -9.86 5.02 -11.94
C LEU A 182 -10.42 4.40 -10.65
N GLU A 183 -9.60 4.24 -9.61
CA GLU A 183 -10.05 3.81 -8.29
C GLU A 183 -11.10 4.78 -7.72
N THR A 184 -10.88 6.08 -7.87
CA THR A 184 -11.86 7.10 -7.45
C THR A 184 -13.20 6.91 -8.15
N ALA A 185 -13.20 6.52 -9.43
CA ALA A 185 -14.43 6.24 -10.17
C ALA A 185 -15.14 4.98 -9.63
N VAL A 186 -14.40 3.91 -9.36
CA VAL A 186 -14.94 2.67 -8.77
C VAL A 186 -15.55 2.93 -7.39
N ILE A 187 -14.86 3.68 -6.54
CA ILE A 187 -15.36 4.03 -5.20
C ILE A 187 -16.59 4.92 -5.30
N ALA A 188 -16.59 5.91 -6.19
CA ALA A 188 -17.72 6.80 -6.40
C ALA A 188 -18.98 6.06 -6.88
N ASP A 189 -18.84 5.04 -7.70
CA ASP A 189 -19.95 4.19 -8.13
C ASP A 189 -20.56 3.42 -6.95
N ASN A 190 -19.74 2.91 -6.05
CA ASN A 190 -20.19 2.17 -4.88
C ASN A 190 -20.81 3.04 -3.77
N MET A 191 -20.57 4.36 -3.75
CA MET A 191 -21.11 5.26 -2.73
C MET A 191 -22.65 5.22 -2.63
N GLN A 192 -23.35 5.05 -3.75
CA GLN A 192 -24.82 4.95 -3.74
C GLN A 192 -25.27 3.67 -3.01
N THR A 193 -24.63 2.56 -3.28
CA THR A 193 -24.91 1.27 -2.62
C THR A 193 -24.70 1.38 -1.11
N TRP A 194 -23.61 1.96 -0.67
CA TRP A 194 -23.34 2.14 0.76
C TRP A 194 -24.34 3.07 1.43
N TYR A 195 -24.74 4.16 0.75
CA TYR A 195 -25.77 5.05 1.25
C TYR A 195 -27.11 4.32 1.39
N ASP A 196 -27.53 3.55 0.39
CA ASP A 196 -28.77 2.81 0.42
C ASP A 196 -28.78 1.74 1.53
N ASN A 197 -27.65 1.06 1.75
CA ASN A 197 -27.45 0.11 2.84
C ASN A 197 -27.55 0.80 4.21
N LEU A 198 -26.95 1.97 4.38
CA LEU A 198 -27.07 2.76 5.60
C LEU A 198 -28.53 3.12 5.89
N VAL A 199 -29.24 3.59 4.87
CA VAL A 199 -30.67 3.94 5.00
C VAL A 199 -31.50 2.72 5.32
N ALA A 200 -31.20 1.56 4.73
CA ALA A 200 -31.89 0.31 5.03
C ALA A 200 -31.66 -0.13 6.49
N ASN A 201 -30.44 -0.06 7.00
CA ASN A 201 -30.10 -0.34 8.38
C ASN A 201 -30.86 0.55 9.36
N ILE A 202 -30.89 1.86 9.11
CA ILE A 202 -31.66 2.80 9.95
C ILE A 202 -33.15 2.45 9.93
N LYS A 203 -33.72 2.14 8.76
CA LYS A 203 -35.15 1.75 8.63
C LYS A 203 -35.46 0.43 9.33
N SER A 204 -34.54 -0.50 9.39
CA SER A 204 -34.69 -1.77 10.12
C SER A 204 -34.55 -1.62 11.64
N GLY A 205 -34.17 -0.42 12.12
CA GLY A 205 -33.94 -0.14 13.54
C GLY A 205 -32.51 -0.36 14.00
N ASP A 206 -31.60 -0.73 13.11
CA ASP A 206 -30.16 -0.80 13.43
C ASP A 206 -29.55 0.60 13.34
N THR A 207 -29.46 1.24 14.50
CA THR A 207 -28.90 2.60 14.66
C THR A 207 -27.60 2.59 15.49
N ARG A 208 -27.00 1.41 15.65
CA ARG A 208 -25.75 1.29 16.41
C ARG A 208 -24.62 2.06 15.71
N THR A 209 -23.88 2.86 16.50
CA THR A 209 -22.76 3.65 16.03
C THR A 209 -21.44 3.26 16.67
N PHE A 210 -21.47 2.26 17.56
CA PHE A 210 -20.29 1.76 18.25
C PHE A 210 -20.49 0.30 18.68
N ASN A 211 -19.40 -0.38 18.97
CA ASN A 211 -19.40 -1.74 19.53
C ASN A 211 -19.08 -1.67 21.03
N GLU A 212 -19.98 -2.12 21.86
CA GLU A 212 -19.85 -2.12 23.32
C GLU A 212 -19.44 -3.48 23.93
N THR A 213 -19.19 -4.49 23.09
CA THR A 213 -18.91 -5.86 23.54
C THR A 213 -17.76 -5.94 24.53
N TYR A 214 -16.73 -5.11 24.34
CA TYR A 214 -15.55 -5.05 25.19
C TYR A 214 -15.38 -3.69 25.88
N TRP A 215 -16.48 -3.01 26.20
CA TRP A 215 -16.45 -1.71 26.85
C TRP A 215 -15.85 -1.76 28.26
N GLU A 216 -16.18 -2.83 28.99
CA GLU A 216 -15.69 -3.00 30.36
C GLU A 216 -14.30 -3.63 30.35
N PRO A 217 -13.27 -3.00 30.97
CA PRO A 217 -11.91 -3.52 31.03
C PRO A 217 -11.80 -4.93 31.64
N SER A 218 -12.71 -5.28 32.54
CA SER A 218 -12.77 -6.61 33.15
C SER A 218 -13.12 -7.73 32.16
N SER A 219 -13.66 -7.40 30.98
CA SER A 219 -13.97 -8.34 29.90
C SER A 219 -12.77 -8.57 28.97
N TRP A 220 -11.70 -7.81 29.09
CA TRP A 220 -10.55 -7.92 28.21
C TRP A 220 -9.73 -9.18 28.50
N PRO A 221 -9.21 -9.86 27.48
CA PRO A 221 -8.31 -10.97 27.68
C PRO A 221 -7.00 -10.49 28.32
N LYS A 222 -6.43 -11.29 29.19
CA LYS A 222 -5.11 -11.02 29.78
C LYS A 222 -3.98 -11.27 28.80
N GLU A 223 -4.16 -12.27 27.97
CA GLU A 223 -3.22 -12.67 26.91
C GLU A 223 -3.96 -12.64 25.58
N ALA A 224 -3.47 -11.86 24.62
CA ALA A 224 -4.00 -11.81 23.26
C ALA A 224 -2.98 -11.27 22.28
N GLN A 225 -3.11 -11.67 21.04
CA GLN A 225 -2.50 -10.99 19.91
C GLN A 225 -3.53 -10.83 18.81
N GLY A 226 -3.40 -9.75 18.04
CA GLY A 226 -4.31 -9.48 16.94
C GLY A 226 -3.75 -8.47 15.97
N VAL A 227 -4.27 -8.49 14.75
CA VAL A 227 -3.97 -7.53 13.70
C VAL A 227 -5.25 -6.91 13.18
N GLY A 228 -5.28 -5.59 13.11
CA GLY A 228 -6.27 -4.84 12.36
C GLY A 228 -5.64 -4.30 11.09
N TYR A 229 -6.29 -4.48 9.94
CA TYR A 229 -5.77 -4.02 8.66
C TYR A 229 -6.87 -3.45 7.77
N MET A 230 -6.48 -2.59 6.84
CA MET A 230 -7.36 -1.96 5.86
C MET A 230 -6.54 -1.38 4.70
N GLU A 231 -7.23 -0.96 3.66
CA GLU A 231 -6.65 -0.18 2.58
C GLU A 231 -6.77 1.33 2.86
N ALA A 232 -5.73 1.92 3.42
CA ALA A 232 -5.65 3.38 3.53
C ALA A 232 -5.43 4.02 2.14
N PRO A 233 -5.62 5.34 1.96
CA PRO A 233 -5.47 5.98 0.64
C PRO A 233 -4.15 5.66 -0.06
N ARG A 234 -3.05 5.48 0.69
CA ARG A 234 -1.72 5.18 0.16
C ARG A 234 -1.41 3.69 0.08
N GLY A 235 -2.32 2.81 0.51
CA GLY A 235 -2.15 1.35 0.43
C GLY A 235 -2.42 0.63 1.73
N GLY A 236 -2.01 -0.62 1.80
CA GLY A 236 -2.26 -1.51 2.93
C GLY A 236 -1.65 -1.00 4.24
N LEU A 237 -2.50 -0.85 5.24
CA LEU A 237 -2.19 -0.45 6.60
C LEU A 237 -2.50 -1.61 7.54
N ALA A 238 -1.55 -1.99 8.39
CA ALA A 238 -1.77 -2.99 9.41
C ALA A 238 -1.25 -2.52 10.78
N HIS A 239 -2.02 -2.81 11.83
CA HIS A 239 -1.66 -2.56 13.21
C HIS A 239 -1.64 -3.89 13.96
N TYR A 240 -0.48 -4.28 14.44
CA TYR A 240 -0.26 -5.51 15.20
C TYR A 240 -0.16 -5.18 16.68
N ILE A 241 -0.85 -5.94 17.51
CA ILE A 241 -0.85 -5.76 18.96
C ILE A 241 -0.62 -7.08 19.67
N VAL A 242 0.19 -7.06 20.71
CA VAL A 242 0.37 -8.16 21.67
C VAL A 242 0.01 -7.63 23.05
N ILE A 243 -0.88 -8.35 23.75
CA ILE A 243 -1.31 -8.04 25.10
C ILE A 243 -0.81 -9.13 26.04
N LYS A 244 -0.17 -8.74 27.14
CA LYS A 244 0.22 -9.60 28.24
C LYS A 244 -0.20 -8.98 29.56
N ASP A 245 -0.73 -9.78 30.44
CA ASP A 245 -1.25 -9.35 31.75
C ASP A 245 -2.27 -8.19 31.65
N GLY A 246 -3.02 -8.11 30.53
CA GLY A 246 -4.02 -7.07 30.30
C GLY A 246 -3.46 -5.70 29.90
N ILE A 247 -2.17 -5.62 29.56
CA ILE A 247 -1.53 -4.40 29.05
C ILE A 247 -0.87 -4.66 27.69
N ILE A 248 -0.64 -3.60 26.92
CA ILE A 248 0.06 -3.69 25.65
C ILE A 248 1.54 -4.01 25.91
N ASP A 249 1.98 -5.19 25.49
CA ASP A 249 3.37 -5.63 25.54
C ASP A 249 4.14 -5.21 24.28
N ASN A 250 3.52 -5.35 23.11
CA ASN A 250 4.10 -4.90 21.83
C ASN A 250 3.03 -4.29 20.94
N TYR A 251 3.41 -3.24 20.22
CA TYR A 251 2.56 -2.60 19.22
C TYR A 251 3.41 -2.18 18.03
N GLN A 252 3.08 -2.69 16.84
CA GLN A 252 3.76 -2.36 15.59
C GLN A 252 2.75 -1.92 14.54
N ALA A 253 3.05 -0.82 13.86
CA ALA A 253 2.26 -0.32 12.75
C ALA A 253 3.07 -0.44 11.46
N VAL A 254 2.59 -1.28 10.54
CA VAL A 254 3.15 -1.41 9.20
C VAL A 254 2.27 -0.60 8.26
N VAL A 255 2.68 0.66 8.02
CA VAL A 255 1.88 1.62 7.27
C VAL A 255 2.22 1.56 5.76
N PRO A 256 1.35 2.08 4.87
CA PRO A 256 1.60 2.04 3.43
C PRO A 256 2.93 2.66 3.02
N SER A 257 3.29 3.79 3.64
CA SER A 257 4.57 4.45 3.35
C SER A 257 5.78 3.65 3.83
N THR A 258 5.62 2.77 4.80
CA THR A 258 6.70 1.85 5.20
C THR A 258 6.96 0.82 4.09
N TRP A 259 5.91 0.30 3.45
CA TRP A 259 6.04 -0.55 2.27
C TRP A 259 6.71 0.18 1.10
N ASN A 260 6.18 1.36 0.74
CA ASN A 260 6.57 2.05 -0.48
C ASN A 260 7.89 2.83 -0.35
N ALA A 261 8.14 3.48 0.79
CA ALA A 261 9.30 4.32 1.03
C ALA A 261 10.34 3.69 1.99
N GLY A 262 10.16 2.41 2.34
CA GLY A 262 11.15 1.67 3.12
C GLY A 262 12.49 1.59 2.38
N PRO A 263 13.61 1.62 3.13
CA PRO A 263 14.94 1.53 2.54
C PRO A 263 15.23 0.12 2.00
N ARG A 264 16.39 -0.03 1.35
CA ARG A 264 16.90 -1.32 0.92
C ARG A 264 17.00 -2.30 2.11
N ASP A 265 16.80 -3.57 1.84
CA ASP A 265 17.11 -4.64 2.78
C ASP A 265 18.60 -5.05 2.73
N ALA A 266 18.96 -6.09 3.49
CA ALA A 266 20.34 -6.60 3.56
C ALA A 266 20.82 -7.19 2.22
N GLU A 267 19.91 -7.70 1.40
CA GLU A 267 20.18 -8.23 0.06
C GLU A 267 20.29 -7.13 -1.00
N GLY A 268 20.10 -5.87 -0.63
CA GLY A 268 20.14 -4.71 -1.51
C GLY A 268 18.87 -4.51 -2.32
N GLN A 269 17.77 -5.21 -2.00
CA GLN A 269 16.49 -5.05 -2.69
C GLN A 269 15.86 -3.71 -2.29
N PRO A 270 15.62 -2.78 -3.23
CA PRO A 270 15.08 -1.45 -2.93
C PRO A 270 13.62 -1.51 -2.47
N GLY A 271 13.15 -0.47 -1.82
CA GLY A 271 11.73 -0.21 -1.66
C GLY A 271 11.07 0.24 -2.97
N ALA A 272 9.72 0.32 -2.98
CA ALA A 272 8.98 0.63 -4.21
C ALA A 272 9.33 2.02 -4.77
N TYR A 273 9.49 3.04 -3.92
CA TYR A 273 9.88 4.37 -4.35
C TYR A 273 11.29 4.40 -4.93
N GLU A 274 12.24 3.75 -4.27
CA GLU A 274 13.62 3.68 -4.75
C GLU A 274 13.69 2.98 -6.11
N ALA A 275 13.00 1.85 -6.26
CA ALA A 275 12.95 1.12 -7.52
C ALA A 275 12.34 1.96 -8.64
N ALA A 276 11.23 2.67 -8.38
CA ALA A 276 10.61 3.53 -9.36
C ALA A 276 11.48 4.75 -9.71
N LEU A 277 12.18 5.35 -8.72
CA LEU A 277 13.10 6.47 -8.96
C LEU A 277 14.30 6.09 -9.83
N GLN A 278 14.81 4.89 -9.67
CA GLN A 278 15.98 4.40 -10.41
C GLN A 278 15.63 4.00 -11.85
N ASP A 279 14.36 3.82 -12.15
CA ASP A 279 13.92 3.27 -13.42
C ASP A 279 13.58 4.36 -14.44
N ASN A 280 14.57 4.65 -15.29
CA ASN A 280 14.45 5.43 -16.53
C ASN A 280 13.96 6.89 -16.37
N HIS A 281 14.01 7.45 -15.15
CA HIS A 281 13.73 8.86 -14.94
C HIS A 281 14.90 9.74 -15.37
N GLN A 282 14.61 10.73 -16.19
CA GLN A 282 15.59 11.73 -16.63
C GLN A 282 15.14 13.12 -16.17
N LEU A 283 16.08 13.89 -15.61
CA LEU A 283 15.84 15.30 -15.30
C LEU A 283 15.76 16.10 -16.61
N HIS A 284 14.73 16.92 -16.76
CA HIS A 284 14.68 17.94 -17.81
C HIS A 284 15.65 19.08 -17.51
N ASP A 285 15.74 19.44 -16.23
CA ASP A 285 16.67 20.45 -15.73
C ASP A 285 17.49 19.87 -14.58
N THR A 286 18.79 19.71 -14.77
CA THR A 286 19.72 19.20 -13.74
C THR A 286 19.81 20.08 -12.51
N GLN A 287 19.34 21.34 -12.59
CA GLN A 287 19.26 22.26 -11.44
C GLN A 287 17.98 22.06 -10.61
N GLN A 288 17.05 21.20 -11.06
CA GLN A 288 15.77 20.94 -10.39
C GLN A 288 15.56 19.45 -10.06
N PRO A 289 16.41 18.85 -9.22
CA PRO A 289 16.30 17.41 -8.89
C PRO A 289 14.98 17.05 -8.22
N ILE A 290 14.26 18.00 -7.65
CA ILE A 290 12.93 17.80 -7.05
C ILE A 290 11.87 17.38 -8.08
N GLU A 291 12.12 17.57 -9.37
CA GLU A 291 11.22 17.12 -10.45
C GLU A 291 10.98 15.60 -10.35
N ILE A 292 12.02 14.80 -10.16
CA ILE A 292 11.91 13.34 -10.02
C ILE A 292 11.11 12.98 -8.77
N LEU A 293 11.38 13.64 -7.65
CA LEU A 293 10.67 13.37 -6.39
C LEU A 293 9.16 13.62 -6.54
N ARG A 294 8.77 14.71 -7.23
CA ARG A 294 7.35 15.00 -7.46
C ARG A 294 6.64 13.94 -8.28
N THR A 295 7.30 13.32 -9.24
CA THR A 295 6.69 12.28 -10.09
C THR A 295 6.38 11.00 -9.31
N ILE A 296 7.07 10.75 -8.21
CA ILE A 296 6.90 9.53 -7.40
C ILE A 296 5.92 9.73 -6.25
N GLN A 297 5.81 10.94 -5.72
CA GLN A 297 4.82 11.25 -4.70
C GLN A 297 3.38 11.25 -5.22
N LEU A 298 3.21 11.34 -6.53
CA LEU A 298 1.91 11.29 -7.19
C LEU A 298 1.52 9.87 -7.53
#